data_d3a5788caf40b318c320bf99a04a3f31
#
_entry.id   d3a5788caf40b318c320bf99a04a3f31
#
_cell.length_a   1.000
_cell.length_b   1.000
_cell.length_c   1.000
_cell.angle_alpha   90.00
_cell.angle_beta   90.00
_cell.angle_gamma   90.00
#
_symmetry.space_group_name_H-M   'P 1'
#
loop_
_entity.id
_entity.type
_entity.pdbx_description
1 polymer ?
#
loop_
_entity_poly.entity_id
_entity_poly.type
_entity_poly.pdbx_seq_one_letter_code
_entity_poly.pdbx_strand_id
1 'polypeptide(L)' 'MNKNRHYIDPLTDINNKIYAYNIIFQKKPNAIIIPSKIYKEIKFDLLNFKENIIICDDFKEIRCIKILND' A
#
# COMPACT_ATOMS: atom_id res chain seq x y z
N MET A 1 -22.72 6.30 -16.59
CA MET A 1 -22.26 6.10 -16.08
C MET A 1 -21.40 6.20 -15.25
N ASN A 2 -21.08 6.23 -14.47
CA ASN A 2 -20.23 6.33 -13.72
C ASN A 2 -19.44 5.44 -13.51
N LYS A 3 -18.87 5.28 -13.98
CA LYS A 3 -18.01 4.61 -14.13
C LYS A 3 -16.92 4.64 -13.30
N ASN A 4 -16.44 5.48 -12.95
CA ASN A 4 -15.31 5.66 -12.12
C ASN A 4 -15.65 5.62 -10.67
N ARG A 5 -16.77 5.17 -10.36
CA ARG A 5 -17.18 5.07 -8.99
C ARG A 5 -16.33 4.12 -8.16
N HIS A 6 -15.48 3.35 -8.80
CA HIS A 6 -14.62 2.42 -8.08
C HIS A 6 -13.21 2.93 -7.89
N TYR A 7 -12.97 4.18 -8.29
CA TYR A 7 -11.64 4.73 -8.08
C TYR A 7 -11.41 4.96 -6.59
N ILE A 8 -10.31 4.46 -6.09
CA ILE A 8 -9.91 4.68 -4.72
C ILE A 8 -8.58 5.41 -4.74
N ASP A 9 -8.52 6.52 -4.01
CA ASP A 9 -7.28 7.27 -3.88
C ASP A 9 -6.19 6.35 -3.35
N PRO A 10 -4.97 6.41 -3.91
CA PRO A 10 -3.91 5.50 -3.47
C PRO A 10 -3.62 5.53 -1.98
N LEU A 11 -3.65 6.69 -1.35
CA LEU A 11 -3.39 6.76 0.08
C LEU A 11 -4.49 6.09 0.88
N THR A 12 -5.73 6.27 0.45
CA THR A 12 -6.85 5.59 1.08
C THR A 12 -6.72 4.08 0.90
N ASP A 13 -6.30 3.66 -0.30
CA ASP A 13 -6.11 2.24 -0.59
C ASP A 13 -5.05 1.64 0.34
N ILE A 14 -3.95 2.35 0.55
CA ILE A 14 -2.90 1.87 1.44
C ILE A 14 -3.44 1.69 2.85
N ASN A 15 -4.14 2.69 3.36
CA ASN A 15 -4.68 2.61 4.71
C ASN A 15 -5.69 1.48 4.85
N ASN A 16 -6.52 1.28 3.83
CA ASN A 16 -7.48 0.19 3.85
C ASN A 16 -6.78 -1.16 3.86
N LYS A 17 -5.69 -1.28 3.12
CA LYS A 17 -4.95 -2.54 3.06
C LYS A 17 -4.20 -2.83 4.35
N ILE A 18 -3.69 -1.79 4.99
CA ILE A 18 -3.05 -1.97 6.28
C ILE A 18 -4.08 -2.46 7.30
N TYR A 19 -5.25 -1.85 7.28
CA TYR A 19 -6.31 -2.23 8.19
C TYR A 19 -6.75 -3.69 7.96
N ALA A 20 -6.96 -4.05 6.70
CA ALA A 20 -7.37 -5.41 6.36
C ALA A 20 -6.29 -6.42 6.76
N TYR A 21 -5.04 -6.08 6.53
CA TYR A 21 -3.94 -6.97 6.91
C TYR A 21 -3.95 -7.21 8.42
N ASN A 22 -4.13 -6.15 9.18
CA ASN A 22 -4.16 -6.26 10.63
C ASN A 22 -5.29 -7.16 11.11
N ILE A 23 -6.45 -7.05 10.47
CA ILE A 23 -7.60 -7.88 10.86
C ILE A 23 -7.36 -9.34 10.51
N ILE A 24 -6.86 -9.60 9.30
CA ILE A 24 -6.68 -10.96 8.82
C ILE A 24 -5.58 -11.69 9.59
N PHE A 25 -4.45 -11.03 9.79
CA PHE A 25 -3.28 -11.67 10.38
C PHE A 25 -3.07 -11.34 11.85
N GLN A 26 -3.87 -10.41 12.39
CA GLN A 26 -3.79 -9.99 13.79
C GLN A 26 -2.41 -9.45 14.14
N LYS A 27 -1.77 -8.81 13.18
CA LYS A 27 -0.51 -8.11 13.38
C LYS A 27 -0.37 -7.08 12.26
N LYS A 28 0.46 -6.09 12.48
CA LYS A 28 0.62 -5.02 11.50
C LYS A 28 1.65 -5.40 10.46
N PRO A 29 1.46 -4.96 9.21
CA PRO A 29 2.51 -5.15 8.21
C PRO A 29 3.68 -4.23 8.53
N ASN A 30 4.86 -4.57 8.04
CA ASN A 30 6.01 -3.69 8.20
C ASN A 30 6.57 -3.23 6.87
N ALA A 31 5.93 -3.58 5.77
CA ALA A 31 6.35 -3.15 4.46
C ALA A 31 5.16 -3.03 3.53
N ILE A 32 5.26 -2.13 2.57
CA ILE A 32 4.22 -1.88 1.59
C ILE A 32 4.87 -1.92 0.22
N ILE A 33 4.38 -2.78 -0.65
CA ILE A 33 4.87 -2.86 -2.03
C ILE A 33 3.99 -1.96 -2.87
N ILE A 34 4.62 -1.04 -3.60
CA ILE A 34 3.90 -0.05 -4.40
C ILE A 34 4.40 -0.09 -5.83
N PRO A 35 3.48 -0.23 -6.80
CA PRO A 35 3.88 -0.13 -8.21
C PRO A 35 4.52 1.24 -8.47
N SER A 36 5.52 1.28 -9.33
CA SER A 36 6.27 2.52 -9.55
C SER A 36 5.40 3.65 -10.08
N LYS A 37 4.38 3.33 -10.88
CA LYS A 37 3.48 4.37 -11.38
C LYS A 37 2.74 5.06 -10.25
N ILE A 38 2.27 4.29 -9.29
CA ILE A 38 1.55 4.85 -8.16
C ILE A 38 2.52 5.60 -7.25
N TYR A 39 3.71 5.05 -7.08
CA TYR A 39 4.71 5.69 -6.24
C TYR A 39 5.00 7.12 -6.70
N LYS A 40 5.11 7.32 -8.00
CA LYS A 40 5.41 8.65 -8.54
C LYS A 40 4.34 9.67 -8.15
N GLU A 41 3.10 9.22 -7.98
CA GLU A 41 2.02 10.13 -7.65
C GLU A 41 1.99 10.52 -6.18
N ILE A 42 2.45 9.61 -5.31
CA ILE A 42 2.25 9.81 -3.88
C ILE A 42 3.54 9.77 -3.07
N LYS A 43 4.69 9.85 -3.71
CA LYS A 43 5.96 9.62 -3.01
C LYS A 43 6.18 10.54 -1.82
N PHE A 44 5.73 11.78 -1.90
CA PHE A 44 5.93 12.70 -0.77
C PHE A 44 5.01 12.38 0.39
N ASP A 45 3.84 11.84 0.10
CA ASP A 45 2.91 11.47 1.15
C ASP A 45 3.35 10.21 1.87
N LEU A 46 4.18 9.40 1.22
CA LEU A 46 4.65 8.15 1.83
C LEU A 46 5.64 8.40 2.95
N LEU A 47 6.18 9.59 3.04
CA LEU A 47 7.08 9.93 4.15
C LEU A 47 6.38 9.87 5.50
N ASN A 48 5.07 9.91 5.51
CA ASN A 48 4.30 9.84 6.74
C ASN A 48 4.04 8.42 7.21
N PHE A 49 4.42 7.43 6.41
CA PHE A 49 4.19 6.04 6.77
C PHE A 49 5.40 5.45 7.46
N LYS A 50 5.14 4.63 8.48
CA LYS A 50 6.22 3.98 9.24
C LYS A 50 6.73 2.74 8.55
N GLU A 51 5.90 2.14 7.71
CA GLU A 51 6.25 0.90 7.02
C GLU A 51 7.33 1.14 5.98
N ASN A 52 8.13 0.12 5.70
CA ASN A 52 9.11 0.19 4.65
C ASN A 52 8.41 0.22 3.29
N ILE A 53 8.83 1.12 2.43
CA ILE A 53 8.23 1.25 1.12
C ILE A 53 9.11 0.52 0.10
N ILE A 54 8.51 -0.42 -0.60
CA ILE A 54 9.20 -1.21 -1.62
C ILE A 54 8.54 -0.90 -2.96
N ILE A 55 9.33 -0.43 -3.91
CA ILE A 55 8.80 -0.08 -5.22
C ILE A 55 9.07 -1.25 -6.16
N CYS A 56 8.04 -1.73 -6.82
CA CYS A 56 8.18 -2.88 -7.69
C CYS A 56 7.33 -2.72 -8.94
N ASP A 57 7.99 -2.75 -10.10
CA ASP A 57 7.30 -2.58 -11.37
C ASP A 57 6.42 -3.77 -11.72
N ASP A 58 6.73 -4.92 -11.17
CA ASP A 58 6.00 -6.14 -11.51
C ASP A 58 4.63 -6.22 -10.86
N PHE A 59 4.38 -5.40 -9.86
CA PHE A 59 3.10 -5.38 -9.18
C PHE A 59 2.18 -4.37 -9.84
N LYS A 60 0.90 -4.70 -9.92
CA LYS A 60 -0.09 -3.80 -10.49
C LYS A 60 -0.92 -3.11 -9.44
N GLU A 61 -0.85 -3.56 -8.21
CA GLU A 61 -1.58 -2.93 -7.14
C GLU A 61 -0.75 -2.95 -5.87
N ILE A 62 -1.15 -2.11 -4.93
CA ILE A 62 -0.46 -2.00 -3.65
C ILE A 62 -0.69 -3.24 -2.82
N ARG A 63 0.35 -3.68 -2.12
CA ARG A 63 0.24 -4.86 -1.27
C ARG A 63 1.00 -4.65 0.03
N CYS A 64 0.38 -5.03 1.13
CA CYS A 64 1.03 -4.98 2.44
C CYS A 64 1.60 -6.34 2.77
N ILE A 65 2.79 -6.36 3.34
CA ILE A 65 3.45 -7.61 3.69
C ILE A 65 4.17 -7.46 5.03
N LYS A 66 4.57 -8.58 5.57
CA LYS A 66 5.39 -8.61 6.78
C LYS A 66 6.72 -9.24 6.40
N ILE A 67 7.78 -8.45 6.48
CA ILE A 67 9.12 -8.94 6.24
C ILE A 67 9.65 -9.46 7.56
N LEU A 68 10.12 -10.70 7.55
CA LEU A 68 10.68 -11.29 8.76
C LEU A 68 12.15 -10.96 8.84
N ASN A 69 12.54 -10.44 9.96
CA ASN A 69 13.94 -10.14 10.23
C ASN A 69 14.43 -11.04 11.33
N ASP A 70 15.63 -11.52 11.16
CA ASP A 70 16.23 -12.37 12.20
C ASP A 70 16.98 -11.52 13.20
#